data_52bbc4e3a44765080fbb6cf38a5843d2
#
_entry.id   52bbc4e3a44765080fbb6cf38a5843d2
#
_cell.length_a   1.000
_cell.length_b   1.000
_cell.length_c   1.000
_cell.angle_alpha   90.00
_cell.angle_beta   90.00
_cell.angle_gamma   90.00
#
_symmetry.space_group_name_H-M   'P 1'
#
loop_
_entity.id
_entity.type
_entity.pdbx_description
1 polymer ?
#
loop_
_entity_poly.entity_id
_entity_poly.type
_entity_poly.pdbx_seq_one_letter_code
_entity_poly.pdbx_strand_id
1 'polypeptide(L)'
;MKRSLILILSIVLALSASTLGTLAYLTDEDSAVNTLTVGNVQITVDETAVNTSGEAIQGEPRRQANHYHLIPGVSYTKDPTLTVVKGSSQAYVRMLVKLDKYSCIKKIAALGGDAFALENLVNGINSSLWKLQADPTIDEQNDTITFEYRYHQAVDGSDTAEDVPLEPLFNQFIIPSPVTSDELQAIDGMQITVYGHAIQAAGFSGESAAWDAFDQETGS
;
A
#
# COMPACT_ATOMS: atom_id res chain seq x y z
N MET A 1 58.45 -5.77 8.26
CA MET A 1 57.64 -6.41 7.21
C MET A 1 56.38 -7.07 7.76
N LYS A 2 56.40 -8.00 8.76
CA LYS A 2 55.20 -8.69 9.27
C LYS A 2 54.15 -7.75 9.89
N ARG A 3 54.55 -6.69 10.61
CA ARG A 3 53.64 -5.72 11.24
C ARG A 3 52.92 -4.82 10.22
N SER A 4 53.61 -4.43 9.14
CA SER A 4 53.01 -3.64 8.06
C SER A 4 51.99 -4.47 7.23
N LEU A 5 52.24 -5.76 7.05
CA LEU A 5 51.34 -6.67 6.36
C LEU A 5 50.01 -6.88 7.13
N ILE A 6 50.09 -6.99 8.47
CA ILE A 6 48.94 -7.11 9.34
C ILE A 6 48.08 -5.85 9.32
N LEU A 7 48.72 -4.68 9.33
CA LEU A 7 48.02 -3.37 9.21
C LEU A 7 47.29 -3.22 7.88
N ILE A 8 47.89 -3.58 6.77
CA ILE A 8 47.29 -3.53 5.44
C ILE A 8 46.11 -4.51 5.38
N LEU A 9 46.28 -5.73 5.92
CA LEU A 9 45.21 -6.73 5.91
C LEU A 9 44.01 -6.31 6.77
N SER A 10 44.24 -5.67 7.93
CA SER A 10 43.16 -5.15 8.77
C SER A 10 42.41 -3.97 8.16
N ILE A 11 43.09 -3.09 7.41
CA ILE A 11 42.45 -1.98 6.67
C ILE A 11 41.60 -2.54 5.52
N VAL A 12 42.10 -3.51 4.77
CA VAL A 12 41.33 -4.16 3.69
C VAL A 12 40.10 -4.88 4.25
N LEU A 13 40.24 -5.54 5.39
CA LEU A 13 39.10 -6.24 6.05
C LEU A 13 38.06 -5.24 6.57
N ALA A 14 38.49 -4.11 7.12
CA ALA A 14 37.58 -3.05 7.59
C ALA A 14 36.84 -2.37 6.44
N LEU A 15 37.52 -2.12 5.32
CA LEU A 15 36.91 -1.57 4.12
C LEU A 15 35.93 -2.54 3.46
N SER A 16 36.25 -3.83 3.41
CA SER A 16 35.29 -4.84 2.87
C SER A 16 34.08 -5.04 3.77
N ALA A 17 34.23 -4.96 5.09
CA ALA A 17 33.12 -5.04 6.03
C ALA A 17 32.19 -3.80 5.94
N SER A 18 32.75 -2.61 5.67
CA SER A 18 31.94 -1.39 5.48
C SER A 18 31.16 -1.38 4.16
N THR A 19 31.71 -1.96 3.10
CA THR A 19 30.99 -2.05 1.80
C THR A 19 29.92 -3.13 1.80
N LEU A 20 30.06 -4.20 2.57
CA LEU A 20 29.05 -5.23 2.75
C LEU A 20 27.91 -4.77 3.67
N GLY A 21 28.19 -3.87 4.62
CA GLY A 21 27.16 -3.29 5.50
C GLY A 21 26.23 -2.29 4.80
N THR A 22 26.69 -1.63 3.74
CA THR A 22 25.88 -0.65 2.99
C THR A 22 24.98 -1.28 1.92
N LEU A 23 25.24 -2.52 1.50
CA LEU A 23 24.39 -3.23 0.54
C LEU A 23 23.24 -4.01 1.21
N ALA A 24 23.30 -4.21 2.53
CA ALA A 24 22.26 -4.95 3.25
C ALA A 24 21.11 -4.07 3.77
N TYR A 25 21.12 -2.76 3.51
CA TYR A 25 20.18 -1.82 4.14
C TYR A 25 19.18 -1.17 3.17
N LEU A 26 19.08 -1.66 1.95
CA LEU A 26 18.12 -1.17 0.94
C LEU A 26 17.04 -2.21 0.61
N THR A 27 16.75 -3.10 1.53
CA THR A 27 15.62 -3.99 1.41
C THR A 27 14.70 -3.74 2.57
N ASP A 28 13.51 -3.36 2.20
CA ASP A 28 12.33 -3.64 2.97
C ASP A 28 11.53 -2.41 3.36
N GLU A 29 10.20 -2.40 3.07
CA GLU A 29 9.28 -2.92 4.05
C GLU A 29 7.91 -3.25 3.47
N ASP A 30 7.28 -4.15 4.13
CA ASP A 30 6.00 -4.76 4.00
C ASP A 30 4.84 -3.77 3.85
N SER A 31 4.15 -3.78 2.73
CA SER A 31 2.78 -3.27 2.70
C SER A 31 1.86 -4.38 3.20
N ALA A 32 1.55 -4.38 4.49
CA ALA A 32 0.58 -5.29 5.05
C ALA A 32 -0.82 -4.96 4.52
N VAL A 33 -1.54 -5.99 4.11
CA VAL A 33 -2.95 -5.89 3.74
C VAL A 33 -3.77 -6.49 4.86
N ASN A 34 -4.66 -5.69 5.44
CA ASN A 34 -5.53 -6.11 6.52
C ASN A 34 -6.99 -6.02 6.11
N THR A 35 -7.84 -6.90 6.64
CA THR A 35 -9.28 -6.90 6.39
C THR A 35 -10.06 -6.81 7.68
N LEU A 36 -11.16 -6.06 7.66
CA LEU A 36 -12.11 -5.96 8.76
C LEU A 36 -13.53 -5.99 8.21
N THR A 37 -14.39 -6.83 8.82
CA THR A 37 -15.77 -7.06 8.35
C THR A 37 -16.76 -6.97 9.49
N VAL A 38 -17.97 -6.46 9.20
CA VAL A 38 -19.09 -6.42 10.13
C VAL A 38 -20.31 -7.06 9.46
N GLY A 39 -20.98 -7.97 10.17
CA GLY A 39 -22.08 -8.77 9.67
C GLY A 39 -21.63 -10.10 9.02
N ASN A 40 -22.50 -10.71 8.22
CA ASN A 40 -22.22 -11.96 7.52
C ASN A 40 -21.54 -11.70 6.16
N VAL A 41 -20.33 -11.11 6.22
CA VAL A 41 -19.53 -10.77 5.05
C VAL A 41 -18.10 -11.25 5.28
N GLN A 42 -17.49 -11.80 4.24
CA GLN A 42 -16.07 -12.14 4.22
C GLN A 42 -15.41 -11.47 3.01
N ILE A 43 -14.27 -10.85 3.24
CA ILE A 43 -13.46 -10.26 2.18
C ILE A 43 -12.01 -10.70 2.31
N THR A 44 -11.30 -10.65 1.20
CA THR A 44 -9.83 -10.71 1.16
C THR A 44 -9.30 -9.49 0.42
N VAL A 45 -8.09 -9.09 0.74
CA VAL A 45 -7.33 -8.10 -0.05
C VAL A 45 -5.97 -8.69 -0.34
N ASP A 46 -5.55 -8.62 -1.58
CA ASP A 46 -4.26 -9.12 -2.05
C ASP A 46 -3.78 -8.32 -3.26
N GLU A 47 -2.57 -8.60 -3.69
CA GLU A 47 -1.95 -7.97 -4.86
C GLU A 47 -1.14 -8.98 -5.68
N THR A 48 -0.89 -8.69 -6.94
CA THR A 48 -0.05 -9.52 -7.81
C THR A 48 1.33 -9.73 -7.18
N ALA A 49 1.77 -11.00 -7.12
CA ALA A 49 3.13 -11.32 -6.70
C ALA A 49 4.15 -10.72 -7.67
N VAL A 50 5.08 -9.91 -7.14
CA VAL A 50 6.13 -9.28 -7.94
C VAL A 50 7.52 -9.57 -7.37
N ASN A 51 8.54 -9.40 -8.20
CA ASN A 51 9.93 -9.34 -7.76
C ASN A 51 10.26 -7.93 -7.21
N THR A 52 11.46 -7.74 -6.70
CA THR A 52 11.90 -6.46 -6.11
C THR A 52 11.99 -5.31 -7.12
N SER A 53 11.95 -5.59 -8.41
CA SER A 53 11.85 -4.59 -9.48
C SER A 53 10.41 -4.25 -9.86
N GLY A 54 9.42 -4.84 -9.18
CA GLY A 54 8.00 -4.62 -9.43
C GLY A 54 7.44 -5.33 -10.66
N GLU A 55 8.13 -6.34 -11.18
CA GLU A 55 7.67 -7.15 -12.31
C GLU A 55 6.89 -8.35 -11.81
N ALA A 56 5.72 -8.62 -12.41
CA ALA A 56 4.87 -9.74 -12.04
C ALA A 56 5.60 -11.10 -12.21
N ILE A 57 5.51 -11.94 -11.19
CA ILE A 57 6.04 -13.30 -11.22
C ILE A 57 4.97 -14.24 -11.77
N GLN A 58 5.16 -14.73 -12.96
CA GLN A 58 4.20 -15.59 -13.65
C GLN A 58 3.96 -16.91 -12.91
N GLY A 59 2.69 -17.25 -12.69
CA GLY A 59 2.29 -18.50 -12.05
C GLY A 59 2.33 -18.49 -10.52
N GLU A 60 2.78 -17.42 -9.89
CA GLU A 60 2.70 -17.25 -8.45
C GLU A 60 1.29 -16.79 -8.02
N PRO A 61 0.77 -17.30 -6.90
CA PRO A 61 -0.48 -16.79 -6.34
C PRO A 61 -0.32 -15.32 -5.93
N ARG A 62 -1.46 -14.61 -5.89
CA ARG A 62 -1.51 -13.25 -5.34
C ARG A 62 -1.06 -13.26 -3.87
N ARG A 63 -0.52 -12.15 -3.39
CA ARG A 63 0.09 -12.01 -2.06
C ARG A 63 -0.55 -10.88 -1.27
N GLN A 64 -0.40 -10.93 0.03
CA GLN A 64 -0.82 -9.82 0.90
C GLN A 64 0.19 -8.68 0.92
N ALA A 65 1.44 -8.95 0.57
CA ALA A 65 2.52 -7.96 0.56
C ALA A 65 3.62 -8.32 -0.44
N ASN A 66 4.23 -7.29 -1.02
CA ASN A 66 5.42 -7.38 -1.87
C ASN A 66 6.49 -6.39 -1.38
N HIS A 67 7.75 -6.71 -1.68
CA HIS A 67 8.90 -5.86 -1.37
C HIS A 67 9.45 -5.25 -2.66
N TYR A 68 9.87 -3.97 -2.60
CA TYR A 68 10.33 -3.24 -3.76
C TYR A 68 11.68 -2.59 -3.52
N HIS A 69 12.55 -2.65 -4.52
CA HIS A 69 13.77 -1.84 -4.54
C HIS A 69 13.48 -0.54 -5.29
N LEU A 70 13.32 0.56 -4.55
CA LEU A 70 12.83 1.82 -5.11
C LEU A 70 13.89 2.53 -5.96
N ILE A 71 13.52 2.86 -7.19
CA ILE A 71 14.29 3.67 -8.13
C ILE A 71 13.39 4.82 -8.60
N PRO A 72 13.79 6.08 -8.44
CA PRO A 72 12.98 7.21 -8.90
C PRO A 72 12.65 7.15 -10.39
N GLY A 73 11.41 7.46 -10.73
CA GLY A 73 10.91 7.43 -12.11
C GLY A 73 10.56 6.04 -12.64
N VAL A 74 10.75 4.98 -11.83
CA VAL A 74 10.34 3.61 -12.18
C VAL A 74 8.95 3.33 -11.64
N SER A 75 8.09 2.75 -12.48
CA SER A 75 6.76 2.27 -12.07
C SER A 75 6.83 0.82 -11.61
N TYR A 76 6.19 0.53 -10.50
CA TYR A 76 6.13 -0.80 -9.87
C TYR A 76 4.69 -1.30 -9.90
N THR A 77 4.48 -2.55 -10.31
CA THR A 77 3.17 -3.19 -10.21
C THR A 77 2.75 -3.30 -8.75
N LYS A 78 1.63 -2.70 -8.42
CA LYS A 78 0.95 -2.81 -7.14
C LYS A 78 -0.53 -2.60 -7.40
N ASP A 79 -1.30 -3.67 -7.28
CA ASP A 79 -2.69 -3.75 -7.71
C ASP A 79 -3.60 -4.28 -6.58
N PRO A 80 -3.71 -3.55 -5.46
CA PRO A 80 -4.52 -4.00 -4.34
C PRO A 80 -5.95 -4.27 -4.80
N THR A 81 -6.36 -5.53 -4.66
CA THR A 81 -7.65 -6.05 -5.12
C THR A 81 -8.42 -6.56 -3.92
N LEU A 82 -9.60 -5.99 -3.68
CA LEU A 82 -10.55 -6.50 -2.71
C LEU A 82 -11.45 -7.54 -3.38
N THR A 83 -11.60 -8.69 -2.75
CA THR A 83 -12.47 -9.78 -3.20
C THR A 83 -13.53 -10.04 -2.14
N VAL A 84 -14.79 -10.02 -2.54
CA VAL A 84 -15.90 -10.48 -1.69
C VAL A 84 -16.03 -11.99 -1.86
N VAL A 85 -15.87 -12.73 -0.75
CA VAL A 85 -15.92 -14.19 -0.76
C VAL A 85 -17.35 -14.66 -1.04
N LYS A 86 -17.50 -15.66 -1.87
CA LYS A 86 -18.79 -16.30 -2.19
C LYS A 86 -19.55 -16.70 -0.93
N GLY A 87 -20.86 -16.55 -0.98
CA GLY A 87 -21.74 -16.78 0.17
C GLY A 87 -21.83 -15.59 1.14
N SER A 88 -21.08 -14.52 0.91
CA SER A 88 -21.20 -13.28 1.68
C SER A 88 -22.49 -12.56 1.35
N SER A 89 -23.17 -12.04 2.38
CA SER A 89 -24.29 -11.13 2.19
C SER A 89 -23.87 -9.87 1.42
N GLN A 90 -24.84 -9.23 0.76
CA GLN A 90 -24.60 -7.95 0.09
C GLN A 90 -23.97 -6.93 1.06
N ALA A 91 -22.87 -6.30 0.66
CA ALA A 91 -22.06 -5.44 1.51
C ALA A 91 -21.59 -4.18 0.80
N TYR A 92 -21.49 -3.10 1.56
CA TYR A 92 -20.66 -1.96 1.19
C TYR A 92 -19.19 -2.28 1.51
N VAL A 93 -18.30 -1.90 0.60
CA VAL A 93 -16.86 -2.14 0.76
C VAL A 93 -16.07 -0.85 0.58
N ARG A 94 -14.99 -0.71 1.36
CA ARG A 94 -14.03 0.39 1.21
C ARG A 94 -12.61 -0.11 1.34
N MET A 95 -11.68 0.63 0.76
CA MET A 95 -10.25 0.49 0.99
C MET A 95 -9.69 1.75 1.63
N LEU A 96 -8.86 1.57 2.65
CA LEU A 96 -8.05 2.63 3.25
C LEU A 96 -6.61 2.44 2.77
N VAL A 97 -6.05 3.45 2.12
CA VAL A 97 -4.64 3.47 1.71
C VAL A 97 -3.86 4.34 2.67
N LYS A 98 -3.04 3.71 3.49
CA LYS A 98 -2.20 4.38 4.49
C LYS A 98 -0.76 4.39 4.02
N LEU A 99 -0.16 5.58 4.01
CA LEU A 99 1.26 5.77 3.77
C LEU A 99 1.92 6.29 5.06
N ASP A 100 3.03 5.71 5.42
CA ASP A 100 3.90 6.25 6.45
C ASP A 100 4.94 7.22 5.85
N LYS A 101 5.80 7.80 6.71
CA LYS A 101 6.80 8.80 6.30
C LYS A 101 6.20 9.96 5.48
N TYR A 102 4.97 10.33 5.81
CA TYR A 102 4.19 11.34 5.09
C TYR A 102 4.94 12.67 4.94
N SER A 103 5.65 13.12 5.98
CA SER A 103 6.44 14.36 5.94
C SER A 103 7.54 14.34 4.88
N CYS A 104 8.10 13.16 4.58
CA CYS A 104 9.11 12.96 3.55
C CYS A 104 8.48 12.78 2.17
N ILE A 105 7.49 11.89 2.06
CA ILE A 105 6.86 11.61 0.77
C ILE A 105 6.11 12.82 0.20
N LYS A 106 5.52 13.64 1.06
CA LYS A 106 4.89 14.90 0.66
C LYS A 106 5.86 15.84 -0.05
N LYS A 107 7.11 15.93 0.41
CA LYS A 107 8.14 16.76 -0.23
C LYS A 107 8.52 16.22 -1.60
N ILE A 108 8.64 14.90 -1.73
CA ILE A 108 8.96 14.22 -2.99
C ILE A 108 7.81 14.38 -3.98
N ALA A 109 6.57 14.16 -3.54
CA ALA A 109 5.38 14.25 -4.38
C ALA A 109 4.99 15.69 -4.73
N ALA A 110 5.41 16.69 -3.94
CA ALA A 110 5.15 18.11 -4.17
C ALA A 110 5.94 18.72 -5.32
N LEU A 111 6.70 17.94 -6.08
CA LEU A 111 7.42 18.40 -7.27
C LEU A 111 6.50 19.05 -8.34
N GLY A 112 5.23 19.23 -8.07
CA GLY A 112 4.25 19.85 -8.97
C GLY A 112 3.14 20.69 -8.34
N GLY A 113 3.09 20.90 -7.02
CA GLY A 113 1.99 21.69 -6.43
C GLY A 113 1.81 21.55 -4.92
N ASP A 114 0.89 22.35 -4.35
CA ASP A 114 0.72 22.51 -2.91
C ASP A 114 -0.10 21.42 -2.20
N ALA A 115 -0.86 20.63 -2.95
CA ALA A 115 -1.73 19.58 -2.40
C ALA A 115 -1.19 18.19 -2.72
N PHE A 116 -0.92 17.40 -1.69
CA PHE A 116 -0.58 16.01 -1.83
C PHE A 116 -1.84 15.17 -2.10
N ALA A 117 -1.83 14.45 -3.22
CA ALA A 117 -2.86 13.50 -3.59
C ALA A 117 -2.24 12.12 -3.82
N LEU A 118 -3.01 11.04 -3.60
CA LEU A 118 -2.51 9.68 -3.82
C LEU A 118 -2.08 9.47 -5.28
N GLU A 119 -2.77 10.10 -6.21
CA GLU A 119 -2.49 10.07 -7.65
C GLU A 119 -1.11 10.65 -8.04
N ASN A 120 -0.43 11.35 -7.11
CA ASN A 120 0.96 11.75 -7.32
C ASN A 120 1.94 10.56 -7.24
N LEU A 121 1.51 9.47 -6.60
CA LEU A 121 2.32 8.27 -6.37
C LEU A 121 1.77 7.03 -7.05
N VAL A 122 0.49 6.98 -7.40
CA VAL A 122 -0.14 5.79 -7.99
C VAL A 122 -0.80 6.10 -9.32
N ASN A 123 -0.93 5.08 -10.17
CA ASN A 123 -1.60 5.15 -11.45
C ASN A 123 -2.69 4.07 -11.54
N GLY A 124 -3.75 4.38 -12.31
CA GLY A 124 -4.79 3.42 -12.66
C GLY A 124 -5.99 3.41 -11.72
N ILE A 125 -6.18 4.44 -10.88
CA ILE A 125 -7.42 4.57 -10.11
C ILE A 125 -8.59 4.79 -11.07
N ASN A 126 -9.54 3.87 -11.04
CA ASN A 126 -10.81 4.02 -11.77
C ASN A 126 -11.81 4.79 -10.89
N SER A 127 -11.86 6.10 -11.04
CA SER A 127 -12.75 6.97 -10.27
C SER A 127 -14.24 6.76 -10.54
N SER A 128 -14.61 5.96 -11.55
CA SER A 128 -15.99 5.54 -11.76
C SER A 128 -16.41 4.44 -10.79
N LEU A 129 -15.48 3.61 -10.37
CA LEU A 129 -15.69 2.47 -9.47
C LEU A 129 -15.28 2.79 -8.02
N TRP A 130 -14.11 3.39 -7.84
CA TRP A 130 -13.58 3.74 -6.53
C TRP A 130 -13.68 5.25 -6.28
N LYS A 131 -14.50 5.63 -5.34
CA LYS A 131 -14.77 7.04 -5.01
C LYS A 131 -13.95 7.46 -3.80
N LEU A 132 -13.01 8.39 -4.02
CA LEU A 132 -12.36 9.09 -2.92
C LEU A 132 -13.45 9.81 -2.09
N GLN A 133 -13.38 9.63 -0.78
CA GLN A 133 -14.32 10.26 0.14
C GLN A 133 -13.81 11.66 0.55
N ALA A 134 -13.84 12.02 1.78
CA ALA A 134 -13.38 13.30 2.29
C ALA A 134 -11.87 13.54 2.06
N ASP A 135 -11.37 14.66 2.57
CA ASP A 135 -9.93 14.93 2.63
C ASP A 135 -9.22 13.81 3.39
N PRO A 136 -7.98 13.44 3.01
CA PRO A 136 -7.24 12.38 3.68
C PRO A 136 -6.99 12.72 5.15
N THR A 137 -7.02 11.70 6.00
CA THR A 137 -6.69 11.83 7.41
C THR A 137 -5.18 11.85 7.62
N ILE A 138 -4.66 12.89 8.28
CA ILE A 138 -3.24 13.03 8.61
C ILE A 138 -3.07 12.78 10.09
N ASP A 139 -2.18 11.86 10.44
CA ASP A 139 -1.70 11.62 11.81
C ASP A 139 -0.25 12.11 11.91
N GLU A 140 -0.09 13.30 12.45
CA GLU A 140 1.22 13.94 12.63
C GLU A 140 2.11 13.21 13.65
N GLN A 141 1.51 12.52 14.63
CA GLN A 141 2.27 11.80 15.66
C GLN A 141 2.96 10.56 15.08
N ASN A 142 2.26 9.85 14.19
CA ASN A 142 2.76 8.65 13.54
C ASN A 142 3.33 8.94 12.14
N ASP A 143 3.35 10.20 11.71
CA ASP A 143 3.82 10.64 10.39
C ASP A 143 3.15 9.85 9.25
N THR A 144 1.82 9.72 9.31
CA THR A 144 1.05 8.95 8.32
C THR A 144 -0.06 9.77 7.68
N ILE A 145 -0.45 9.38 6.46
CA ILE A 145 -1.63 9.89 5.76
C ILE A 145 -2.47 8.70 5.30
N THR A 146 -3.79 8.81 5.42
CA THR A 146 -4.74 7.76 5.04
C THR A 146 -5.80 8.32 4.11
N PHE A 147 -5.98 7.66 2.97
CA PHE A 147 -7.01 7.95 1.97
C PHE A 147 -8.10 6.89 2.06
N GLU A 148 -9.38 7.30 2.02
CA GLU A 148 -10.52 6.40 2.00
C GLU A 148 -11.17 6.37 0.61
N TYR A 149 -11.24 5.18 0.01
CA TYR A 149 -11.95 4.93 -1.24
C TYR A 149 -13.09 3.94 -1.01
N ARG A 150 -14.30 4.33 -1.41
CA ARG A 150 -15.49 3.46 -1.37
C ARG A 150 -15.82 2.95 -2.76
N TYR A 151 -16.22 1.70 -2.83
CA TYR A 151 -16.70 1.13 -4.08
C TYR A 151 -18.08 1.71 -4.39
N HIS A 152 -18.34 2.02 -5.66
CA HIS A 152 -19.49 2.82 -6.10
C HIS A 152 -20.88 2.23 -5.79
N GLN A 153 -20.95 0.96 -5.38
CA GLN A 153 -22.18 0.25 -5.06
C GLN A 153 -21.93 -0.90 -4.09
N ALA A 154 -23.00 -1.39 -3.45
CA ALA A 154 -22.92 -2.62 -2.67
C ALA A 154 -22.63 -3.83 -3.58
N VAL A 155 -21.81 -4.75 -3.08
CA VAL A 155 -21.38 -5.98 -3.77
C VAL A 155 -22.09 -7.16 -3.14
N ASP A 156 -22.67 -8.02 -3.96
CA ASP A 156 -23.39 -9.21 -3.51
C ASP A 156 -22.59 -10.47 -3.83
N GLY A 157 -22.26 -11.25 -2.82
CA GLY A 157 -21.61 -12.55 -2.93
C GLY A 157 -22.53 -13.72 -2.60
N SER A 158 -23.81 -13.49 -2.23
CA SER A 158 -24.69 -14.51 -1.65
C SER A 158 -25.02 -15.65 -2.61
N ASP A 159 -25.28 -15.33 -3.87
CA ASP A 159 -25.71 -16.28 -4.89
C ASP A 159 -24.63 -16.53 -5.96
N THR A 160 -23.37 -16.19 -5.68
CA THR A 160 -22.27 -16.40 -6.61
C THR A 160 -21.64 -17.79 -6.47
N ALA A 161 -21.30 -18.43 -7.59
CA ALA A 161 -20.60 -19.72 -7.60
C ALA A 161 -19.13 -19.58 -7.20
N GLU A 162 -18.55 -18.40 -7.46
CA GLU A 162 -17.14 -18.05 -7.24
C GLU A 162 -17.04 -16.78 -6.41
N ASP A 163 -15.87 -16.54 -5.85
CA ASP A 163 -15.54 -15.27 -5.21
C ASP A 163 -15.67 -14.11 -6.20
N VAL A 164 -15.98 -12.90 -5.72
CA VAL A 164 -16.21 -11.71 -6.53
C VAL A 164 -15.03 -10.74 -6.37
N PRO A 165 -13.96 -10.86 -7.18
CA PRO A 165 -12.89 -9.90 -7.18
C PRO A 165 -13.36 -8.59 -7.80
N LEU A 166 -13.05 -7.48 -7.15
CA LEU A 166 -13.32 -6.15 -7.68
C LEU A 166 -12.15 -5.70 -8.57
N GLU A 167 -12.38 -4.64 -9.34
CA GLU A 167 -11.28 -4.00 -10.06
C GLU A 167 -10.26 -3.46 -9.03
N PRO A 168 -8.95 -3.62 -9.26
CA PRO A 168 -7.94 -3.07 -8.37
C PRO A 168 -8.16 -1.58 -8.10
N LEU A 169 -7.85 -1.13 -6.88
CA LEU A 169 -7.97 0.28 -6.55
C LEU A 169 -7.03 1.14 -7.41
N PHE A 170 -5.81 0.65 -7.63
CA PHE A 170 -4.82 1.21 -8.56
C PHE A 170 -3.96 0.06 -9.11
N ASN A 171 -3.14 0.33 -10.13
CA ASN A 171 -2.38 -0.71 -10.83
C ASN A 171 -0.87 -0.63 -10.61
N GLN A 172 -0.37 0.55 -10.27
CA GLN A 172 1.05 0.81 -10.13
C GLN A 172 1.31 1.92 -9.12
N PHE A 173 2.49 1.87 -8.50
CA PHE A 173 3.02 3.04 -7.82
C PHE A 173 4.35 3.48 -8.44
N ILE A 174 4.72 4.74 -8.22
CA ILE A 174 5.91 5.37 -8.73
C ILE A 174 6.47 6.35 -7.71
N ILE A 175 7.78 6.35 -7.52
CA ILE A 175 8.48 7.46 -6.86
C ILE A 175 8.79 8.51 -7.93
N PRO A 176 8.26 9.75 -7.82
CA PRO A 176 8.50 10.80 -8.81
C PRO A 176 9.99 11.07 -9.05
N SER A 177 10.32 11.61 -10.21
CA SER A 177 11.67 12.02 -10.56
C SER A 177 11.63 13.51 -11.01
N PRO A 178 12.64 14.32 -10.63
CA PRO A 178 13.89 13.98 -9.95
C PRO A 178 13.74 13.90 -8.43
N VAL A 179 14.43 12.94 -7.81
CA VAL A 179 14.56 12.78 -6.36
C VAL A 179 16.05 12.64 -6.04
N THR A 180 16.53 13.33 -5.02
CA THR A 180 17.91 13.25 -4.57
C THR A 180 18.17 11.95 -3.79
N SER A 181 19.44 11.56 -3.64
CA SER A 181 19.80 10.40 -2.82
C SER A 181 19.37 10.54 -1.36
N ASP A 182 19.43 11.75 -0.80
CA ASP A 182 19.03 12.03 0.59
C ASP A 182 17.50 11.89 0.76
N GLU A 183 16.71 12.36 -0.20
CA GLU A 183 15.25 12.22 -0.20
C GLU A 183 14.84 10.74 -0.38
N LEU A 184 15.52 10.00 -1.25
CA LEU A 184 15.28 8.58 -1.42
C LEU A 184 15.61 7.80 -0.13
N GLN A 185 16.72 8.13 0.53
CA GLN A 185 17.07 7.55 1.82
C GLN A 185 16.07 7.90 2.92
N ALA A 186 15.47 9.08 2.89
CA ALA A 186 14.46 9.49 3.87
C ALA A 186 13.17 8.66 3.79
N ILE A 187 12.85 8.11 2.62
CA ILE A 187 11.70 7.21 2.42
C ILE A 187 12.08 5.73 2.39
N ASP A 188 13.33 5.40 2.68
CA ASP A 188 13.76 4.00 2.79
C ASP A 188 12.91 3.28 3.85
N GLY A 189 12.39 2.09 3.51
CA GLY A 189 11.41 1.38 4.33
C GLY A 189 10.01 2.03 4.41
N MET A 190 9.63 2.89 3.48
CA MET A 190 8.25 3.42 3.40
C MET A 190 7.25 2.31 3.12
N GLN A 191 6.13 2.34 3.84
CA GLN A 191 5.04 1.39 3.67
C GLN A 191 3.84 2.04 2.98
N ILE A 192 3.25 1.34 2.02
CA ILE A 192 1.92 1.61 1.47
C ILE A 192 1.02 0.46 1.91
N THR A 193 0.30 0.66 3.01
CA THR A 193 -0.59 -0.36 3.56
C THR A 193 -2.02 -0.15 3.05
N VAL A 194 -2.66 -1.21 2.57
CA VAL A 194 -4.05 -1.16 2.13
C VAL A 194 -4.90 -2.02 3.06
N TYR A 195 -5.91 -1.40 3.68
CA TYR A 195 -6.90 -2.07 4.52
C TYR A 195 -8.20 -2.22 3.73
N GLY A 196 -8.76 -3.41 3.71
CA GLY A 196 -10.11 -3.66 3.20
C GLY A 196 -11.11 -3.71 4.33
N HIS A 197 -12.18 -2.95 4.22
CA HIS A 197 -13.31 -2.99 5.16
C HIS A 197 -14.58 -3.35 4.43
N ALA A 198 -15.46 -4.10 5.09
CA ALA A 198 -16.78 -4.42 4.58
C ALA A 198 -17.83 -4.41 5.69
N ILE A 199 -19.00 -3.91 5.36
CA ILE A 199 -20.16 -3.94 6.24
C ILE A 199 -21.39 -4.42 5.46
N GLN A 200 -22.17 -5.35 6.05
CA GLN A 200 -23.41 -5.82 5.45
C GLN A 200 -24.35 -4.64 5.13
N ALA A 201 -24.89 -4.60 3.92
CA ALA A 201 -25.74 -3.49 3.49
C ALA A 201 -27.15 -3.54 4.13
N ALA A 202 -27.65 -4.73 4.43
CA ALA A 202 -28.98 -4.91 5.01
C ALA A 202 -29.06 -4.31 6.42
N GLY A 203 -30.15 -3.60 6.68
CA GLY A 203 -30.40 -2.94 7.96
C GLY A 203 -30.04 -1.45 8.00
N PHE A 204 -29.40 -0.93 6.98
CA PHE A 204 -29.05 0.49 6.87
C PHE A 204 -29.89 1.19 5.80
N SER A 205 -30.12 2.49 5.99
CA SER A 205 -30.82 3.33 5.01
C SER A 205 -29.98 3.68 3.78
N GLY A 206 -28.68 3.36 3.81
CA GLY A 206 -27.73 3.59 2.73
C GLY A 206 -26.29 3.48 3.21
N GLU A 207 -25.35 3.68 2.30
CA GLU A 207 -23.93 3.53 2.51
C GLU A 207 -23.37 4.38 3.66
N SER A 208 -23.77 5.66 3.72
CA SER A 208 -23.28 6.58 4.77
C SER A 208 -23.65 6.09 6.17
N ALA A 209 -24.94 5.69 6.36
CA ALA A 209 -25.39 5.17 7.65
C ALA A 209 -24.69 3.87 8.05
N ALA A 210 -24.32 3.04 7.07
CA ALA A 210 -23.56 1.81 7.30
C ALA A 210 -22.14 2.12 7.78
N TRP A 211 -21.44 3.04 7.12
CA TRP A 211 -20.08 3.42 7.51
C TRP A 211 -20.03 4.18 8.83
N ASP A 212 -21.03 5.04 9.13
CA ASP A 212 -21.13 5.71 10.43
C ASP A 212 -21.27 4.67 11.57
N ALA A 213 -22.04 3.61 11.35
CA ALA A 213 -22.17 2.53 12.33
C ALA A 213 -20.89 1.69 12.45
N PHE A 214 -20.24 1.37 11.31
CA PHE A 214 -18.96 0.67 11.30
C PHE A 214 -17.89 1.41 12.11
N ASP A 215 -17.73 2.71 11.85
CA ASP A 215 -16.70 3.53 12.48
C ASP A 215 -16.96 3.69 14.00
N GLN A 216 -18.24 3.75 14.43
CA GLN A 216 -18.59 3.74 15.84
C GLN A 216 -18.29 2.41 16.54
N GLU A 217 -18.49 1.28 15.86
CA GLU A 217 -18.25 -0.05 16.41
C GLU A 217 -16.76 -0.37 16.50
N THR A 218 -15.98 0.06 15.52
CA THR A 218 -14.55 -0.27 15.39
C THR A 218 -13.63 0.77 16.01
N GLY A 219 -14.15 1.95 16.37
CA GLY A 219 -13.37 3.06 16.91
C GLY A 219 -12.43 3.70 15.88
N SER A 220 -12.80 3.60 14.61
CA SER A 220 -11.99 4.04 13.46
C SER A 220 -12.23 5.51 13.14
#